data_4ba00196b0883519f6a5b6e7abbda7f9
#
_entry.id   4ba00196b0883519f6a5b6e7abbda7f9
#
_cell.length_a   1.000
_cell.length_b   1.000
_cell.length_c   1.000
_cell.angle_alpha   90.00
_cell.angle_beta   90.00
_cell.angle_gamma   90.00
#
_symmetry.space_group_name_H-M   'P 1'
#
loop_
_entity.id
_entity.type
_entity.pdbx_description
1 polymer ?
#
loop_
_entity_poly.entity_id
_entity_poly.type
_entity_poly.pdbx_seq_one_letter_code
_entity_poly.pdbx_strand_id
1 'polypeptide(L)'
;LSFHDINPQKKIHALVIPKGAYIDLDDFNKNASDKEILGFIKGISRVSRQLGISLDEGSGYRALTNLSEHGGQEVPHLHFHLFGGEKVGKMVE
;
A
#
# COMPACT_ATOMS: atom_id res chain seq x y z
N LEU A 1 -7.72 -1.55 6.45
CA LEU A 1 -8.25 -0.21 6.22
C LEU A 1 -7.62 0.42 4.99
N SER A 2 -8.41 1.13 4.23
CA SER A 2 -7.92 1.83 3.05
C SER A 2 -8.62 3.17 2.90
N PHE A 3 -7.95 4.12 2.27
CA PHE A 3 -8.51 5.43 1.98
C PHE A 3 -7.67 6.11 0.90
N HIS A 4 -8.27 7.09 0.21
CA HIS A 4 -7.56 7.85 -0.79
C HIS A 4 -6.58 8.81 -0.12
N ASP A 5 -5.41 9.02 -0.75
CA ASP A 5 -4.43 9.96 -0.25
C ASP A 5 -4.96 11.39 -0.42
N ILE A 6 -4.73 12.24 0.58
CA ILE A 6 -5.15 13.64 0.52
C ILE A 6 -4.28 14.46 -0.45
N ASN A 7 -3.08 13.95 -0.77
CA ASN A 7 -2.18 14.57 -1.74
C ASN A 7 -1.83 13.54 -2.82
N PRO A 8 -2.80 13.17 -3.68
CA PRO A 8 -2.57 12.08 -4.63
C PRO A 8 -1.52 12.43 -5.68
N GLN A 9 -0.61 11.47 -5.92
CA GLN A 9 0.47 11.58 -6.90
C GLN A 9 0.04 11.08 -8.27
N LYS A 10 -0.99 10.26 -8.34
CA LYS A 10 -1.52 9.65 -9.56
C LYS A 10 -3.03 9.76 -9.54
N LYS A 11 -3.67 9.44 -10.68
CA LYS A 11 -5.12 9.48 -10.83
C LYS A 11 -5.83 8.74 -9.70
N ILE A 12 -5.31 7.55 -9.36
CA ILE A 12 -5.76 6.83 -8.18
C ILE A 12 -4.56 6.63 -7.28
N HIS A 13 -4.65 7.14 -6.07
CA HIS A 13 -3.61 7.00 -5.05
C HIS A 13 -4.30 6.71 -3.73
N ALA A 14 -4.23 5.47 -3.29
CA ALA A 14 -4.86 5.03 -2.05
C ALA A 14 -3.81 4.54 -1.06
N LEU A 15 -4.16 4.57 0.22
CA LEU A 15 -3.33 4.06 1.30
C LEU A 15 -4.02 2.84 1.90
N VAL A 16 -3.25 1.79 2.15
CA VAL A 16 -3.73 0.58 2.83
C VAL A 16 -2.90 0.40 4.08
N ILE A 17 -3.57 0.28 5.22
CA ILE A 17 -2.91 0.11 6.51
C ILE A 17 -3.46 -1.13 7.22
N PRO A 18 -2.63 -1.79 8.05
CA PRO A 18 -3.14 -2.88 8.89
C PRO A 18 -4.00 -2.32 10.03
N LYS A 19 -4.85 -3.15 10.62
CA LYS A 19 -5.68 -2.73 11.75
C LYS A 19 -4.86 -2.49 13.01
N GLY A 20 -3.80 -3.28 13.22
CA GLY A 20 -2.92 -3.11 14.37
C GLY A 20 -1.94 -1.96 14.17
N ALA A 21 -1.35 -1.49 15.26
CA ALA A 21 -0.40 -0.39 15.24
C ALA A 21 1.01 -0.93 15.05
N TYR A 22 1.50 -0.89 13.81
CA TYR A 22 2.86 -1.30 13.46
C TYR A 22 3.57 -0.13 12.81
N ILE A 23 4.85 0.04 13.13
CA ILE A 23 5.62 1.21 12.66
C ILE A 23 5.98 1.08 11.19
N ASP A 24 6.41 -0.11 10.77
CA ASP A 24 6.88 -0.36 9.40
C ASP A 24 6.74 -1.84 9.06
N LEU A 25 7.16 -2.19 7.85
CA LEU A 25 7.04 -3.56 7.36
C LEU A 25 7.84 -4.56 8.21
N ASP A 26 9.02 -4.18 8.66
CA ASP A 26 9.85 -5.07 9.48
C ASP A 26 9.21 -5.31 10.85
N ASP A 27 8.68 -4.27 11.47
CA ASP A 27 7.95 -4.38 12.73
C ASP A 27 6.73 -5.30 12.57
N PHE A 28 5.98 -5.12 11.49
CA PHE A 28 4.81 -5.93 11.18
C PHE A 28 5.16 -7.41 11.01
N ASN A 29 6.19 -7.69 10.21
CA ASN A 29 6.61 -9.06 9.97
C ASN A 29 7.16 -9.74 11.21
N LYS A 30 7.75 -8.98 12.13
CA LYS A 30 8.32 -9.51 13.35
C LYS A 30 7.25 -9.75 14.42
N ASN A 31 6.28 -8.87 14.55
CA ASN A 31 5.39 -8.86 15.71
C ASN A 31 3.93 -9.23 15.41
N ALA A 32 3.49 -9.17 14.16
CA ALA A 32 2.12 -9.56 13.81
C ALA A 32 2.01 -11.08 13.66
N SER A 33 0.81 -11.61 13.84
CA SER A 33 0.55 -13.02 13.61
C SER A 33 0.55 -13.33 12.10
N ASP A 34 0.76 -14.60 11.76
CA ASP A 34 0.68 -15.04 10.36
C ASP A 34 -0.69 -14.70 9.77
N LYS A 35 -1.74 -14.84 10.55
CA LYS A 35 -3.10 -14.51 10.11
C LYS A 35 -3.25 -13.04 9.76
N GLU A 36 -2.68 -12.16 10.58
CA GLU A 36 -2.70 -10.73 10.32
C GLU A 36 -1.92 -10.38 9.05
N ILE A 37 -0.74 -10.99 8.87
CA ILE A 37 0.10 -10.74 7.70
C ILE A 37 -0.60 -11.19 6.44
N LEU A 38 -1.13 -12.42 6.43
CA LEU A 38 -1.87 -12.94 5.28
C LEU A 38 -3.09 -12.08 4.96
N GLY A 39 -3.85 -11.69 5.98
CA GLY A 39 -5.03 -10.86 5.80
C GLY A 39 -4.69 -9.52 5.19
N PHE A 40 -3.59 -8.91 5.63
CA PHE A 40 -3.16 -7.62 5.11
C PHE A 40 -2.74 -7.71 3.64
N ILE A 41 -1.91 -8.71 3.30
CA ILE A 41 -1.43 -8.88 1.92
C ILE A 41 -2.62 -9.18 0.97
N LYS A 42 -3.49 -10.08 1.36
CA LYS A 42 -4.70 -10.37 0.56
C LYS A 42 -5.61 -9.15 0.47
N GLY A 43 -5.63 -8.33 1.52
CA GLY A 43 -6.41 -7.10 1.56
C GLY A 43 -5.97 -6.09 0.52
N ILE A 44 -4.68 -6.02 0.21
CA ILE A 44 -4.16 -5.13 -0.83
C ILE A 44 -4.83 -5.46 -2.17
N SER A 45 -4.89 -6.73 -2.54
CA SER A 45 -5.55 -7.15 -3.79
C SER A 45 -7.06 -6.87 -3.76
N ARG A 46 -7.70 -7.04 -2.60
CA ARG A 46 -9.12 -6.75 -2.45
C ARG A 46 -9.40 -5.26 -2.67
N VAL A 47 -8.57 -4.39 -2.08
CA VAL A 47 -8.71 -2.95 -2.25
C VAL A 47 -8.49 -2.55 -3.71
N SER A 48 -7.50 -3.16 -4.38
CA SER A 48 -7.23 -2.84 -5.79
C SER A 48 -8.44 -3.17 -6.66
N ARG A 49 -9.16 -4.25 -6.36
CA ARG A 49 -10.40 -4.59 -7.09
C ARG A 49 -11.50 -3.58 -6.80
N GLN A 50 -11.66 -3.17 -5.55
CA GLN A 50 -12.64 -2.17 -5.19
C GLN A 50 -12.41 -0.83 -5.88
N LEU A 51 -11.13 -0.50 -6.11
CA LEU A 51 -10.75 0.72 -6.80
C LEU A 51 -10.78 0.59 -8.34
N GLY A 52 -10.99 -0.60 -8.85
CA GLY A 52 -11.02 -0.83 -10.30
C GLY A 52 -9.66 -0.78 -10.97
N ILE A 53 -8.57 -1.03 -10.23
CA ILE A 53 -7.21 -0.96 -10.77
C ILE A 53 -6.51 -2.32 -10.79
N SER A 54 -7.21 -3.40 -10.44
CA SER A 54 -6.65 -4.75 -10.49
C SER A 54 -6.30 -5.14 -11.93
N LEU A 55 -5.58 -6.24 -12.07
CA LEU A 55 -5.20 -6.75 -13.39
C LEU A 55 -6.43 -6.94 -14.29
N ASP A 56 -7.50 -7.51 -13.74
CA ASP A 56 -8.70 -7.83 -14.51
C ASP A 56 -9.57 -6.61 -14.84
N GLU A 57 -9.64 -5.66 -13.92
CA GLU A 57 -10.55 -4.52 -14.05
C GLU A 57 -9.89 -3.26 -14.54
N GLY A 58 -8.56 -3.15 -14.43
CA GLY A 58 -7.89 -1.87 -14.77
C GLY A 58 -6.55 -2.16 -15.37
N SER A 59 -5.78 -2.80 -15.57
CA SER A 59 -4.43 -2.97 -16.15
C SER A 59 -3.32 -3.00 -15.12
N GLY A 60 -3.69 -3.07 -13.84
CA GLY A 60 -2.70 -3.23 -12.78
C GLY A 60 -2.38 -1.95 -12.04
N TYR A 61 -1.53 -2.07 -11.05
CA TYR A 61 -1.21 -0.99 -10.14
C TYR A 61 0.18 -1.20 -9.55
N ARG A 62 0.71 -0.15 -8.94
CA ARG A 62 1.95 -0.23 -8.16
C ARG A 62 1.62 -0.20 -6.69
N ALA A 63 2.19 -1.12 -5.92
CA ALA A 63 2.06 -1.15 -4.47
C ALA A 63 3.44 -0.99 -3.86
N LEU A 64 3.62 -0.03 -2.97
CA LEU A 64 4.91 0.16 -2.32
C LEU A 64 4.74 0.67 -0.89
N THR A 65 5.73 0.39 -0.06
CA THR A 65 5.84 0.95 1.27
C THR A 65 7.25 1.48 1.47
N ASN A 66 7.37 2.54 2.27
CA ASN A 66 8.66 3.12 2.62
C ASN A 66 9.01 2.72 4.04
N LEU A 67 10.26 2.37 4.29
CA LEU A 67 10.72 1.93 5.59
C LEU A 67 11.88 2.78 6.07
N SER A 68 11.68 3.45 7.19
CA SER A 68 12.69 4.20 7.91
C SER A 68 13.35 5.31 7.07
N GLU A 69 14.54 5.74 7.48
CA GLU A 69 15.20 6.92 6.92
C GLU A 69 15.57 6.76 5.45
N HIS A 70 16.23 5.67 5.09
CA HIS A 70 16.66 5.46 3.72
C HIS A 70 15.49 5.18 2.77
N GLY A 71 14.38 4.68 3.30
CA GLY A 71 13.17 4.47 2.53
C GLY A 71 12.26 5.69 2.44
N GLY A 72 12.60 6.75 3.17
CA GLY A 72 11.83 7.97 3.16
C GLY A 72 10.51 7.91 3.90
N GLN A 73 10.43 7.07 4.93
CA GLN A 73 9.19 6.95 5.71
C GLN A 73 8.98 8.22 6.54
N GLU A 74 7.88 8.91 6.29
CA GLU A 74 7.56 10.14 7.00
C GLU A 74 6.60 9.94 8.18
N VAL A 75 5.66 9.01 8.05
CA VAL A 75 4.68 8.71 9.10
C VAL A 75 5.05 7.37 9.75
N PRO A 76 5.27 7.33 11.07
CA PRO A 76 5.71 6.11 11.75
C PRO A 76 4.56 5.12 12.00
N HIS A 77 3.84 4.79 10.95
CA HIS A 77 2.78 3.80 10.93
C HIS A 77 2.82 3.12 9.58
N LEU A 78 2.90 1.79 9.58
CA LEU A 78 2.97 1.02 8.33
C LEU A 78 1.82 1.37 7.40
N HIS A 79 2.15 1.72 6.18
CA HIS A 79 1.16 1.95 5.13
C HIS A 79 1.75 1.59 3.79
N PHE A 80 0.89 1.06 2.92
CA PHE A 80 1.23 0.83 1.52
C PHE A 80 0.51 1.84 0.67
N HIS A 81 1.24 2.39 -0.31
CA HIS A 81 0.63 3.23 -1.34
C HIS A 81 0.21 2.34 -2.51
N LEU A 82 -0.99 2.56 -3.02
CA LEU A 82 -1.45 1.94 -4.26
C LEU A 82 -1.64 3.05 -5.28
N PHE A 83 -0.92 2.93 -6.41
CA PHE A 83 -1.02 3.89 -7.51
C PHE A 83 -1.58 3.19 -8.73
N GLY A 84 -2.60 3.76 -9.35
CA GLY A 84 -3.21 3.17 -10.53
C GLY A 84 -4.08 4.15 -11.29
N GLY A 85 -4.87 3.62 -12.20
CA GLY A 85 -5.75 4.43 -13.05
C GLY A 85 -5.02 5.05 -14.23
N GLU A 86 -3.71 4.94 -14.28
CA GLU A 86 -2.84 5.45 -15.34
C GLU A 86 -1.47 4.80 -15.18
N LYS A 87 -0.61 4.92 -16.19
CA LYS A 87 0.76 4.44 -16.08
C LYS A 87 1.49 5.25 -15.01
N VAL A 88 2.14 4.59 -14.07
CA VAL A 88 2.80 5.28 -12.95
C VAL A 88 4.25 5.67 -13.24
N GLY A 89 4.81 5.26 -14.37
CA GLY A 89 6.15 5.66 -14.77
C GLY A 89 7.25 4.85 -14.06
N LYS A 90 8.45 5.39 -14.07
CA LYS A 90 9.61 4.71 -13.48
C LYS A 90 9.58 4.82 -11.96
N MET A 91 10.06 3.79 -11.29
CA MET A 91 10.16 3.82 -9.82
C MET A 91 11.29 4.73 -9.36
N VAL A 92 12.38 4.74 -10.09
CA VAL A 92 13.55 5.54 -9.78
C VAL A 92 13.92 6.36 -11.01
N GLU A 93 14.14 7.63 -10.81
CA GLU A 93 14.49 8.55 -11.90
C GLU A 93 15.98 8.82 -11.98
#